data_9650440a69c595badf055d92e1751567
#
_entry.id   9650440a69c595badf055d92e1751567
#
_cell.length_a   1.000
_cell.length_b   1.000
_cell.length_c   1.000
_cell.angle_alpha   90.00
_cell.angle_beta   90.00
_cell.angle_gamma   90.00
#
_symmetry.space_group_name_H-M   'P 1'
#
loop_
_entity.id
_entity.type
_entity.pdbx_description
1 polymer ?
#
loop_
_entity_poly.entity_id
_entity_poly.type
_entity_poly.pdbx_seq_one_letter_code
_entity_poly.pdbx_strand_id
1 'polypeptide(L)'
;MKEPIYQEIEEIAKLLLDREEVKLLKEVEKKMENDEEVIRLSMIKSTYESEYSSILNYSSPSSSEAKAALKKLYEAKLNLDNHPLVKQYYDLFRKVNEPLHYLEFNLLHKFTTSKYGTCSNDED
;
A
#
# COMPACT_ATOMS: atom_id res chain seq x y z
N MET A 1 -5.21 16.08 -26.82
CA MET A 1 -4.30 17.01 -26.21
C MET A 1 -4.28 16.89 -24.70
N LYS A 2 -3.14 17.03 -24.13
CA LYS A 2 -2.98 16.84 -22.71
C LYS A 2 -3.39 18.07 -21.93
N GLU A 3 -4.10 17.85 -20.86
CA GLU A 3 -4.49 18.96 -20.02
C GLU A 3 -3.29 19.48 -19.24
N PRO A 4 -3.20 20.79 -19.01
CA PRO A 4 -2.09 21.33 -18.24
C PRO A 4 -1.97 20.74 -16.85
N ILE A 5 -3.11 20.38 -16.26
CA ILE A 5 -3.10 19.80 -14.91
C ILE A 5 -2.38 18.45 -14.89
N TYR A 6 -2.52 17.66 -15.94
CA TYR A 6 -1.82 16.39 -16.02
C TYR A 6 -0.32 16.59 -16.17
N GLN A 7 0.08 17.61 -16.89
CA GLN A 7 1.49 17.93 -17.02
C GLN A 7 2.09 18.34 -15.69
N GLU A 8 1.36 19.15 -14.94
CA GLU A 8 1.79 19.55 -13.62
C GLU A 8 1.97 18.36 -12.69
N ILE A 9 1.01 17.44 -12.72
CA ILE A 9 1.08 16.24 -11.90
C ILE A 9 2.31 15.43 -12.26
N GLU A 10 2.56 15.27 -13.55
CA GLU A 10 3.72 14.50 -14.01
C GLU A 10 5.03 15.13 -13.56
N GLU A 11 5.13 16.44 -13.67
CA GLU A 11 6.34 17.14 -13.29
C GLU A 11 6.61 17.04 -11.79
N ILE A 12 5.58 17.22 -10.98
CA ILE A 12 5.72 17.14 -9.55
C ILE A 12 6.01 15.70 -9.13
N ALA A 13 5.37 14.73 -9.78
CA ALA A 13 5.64 13.34 -9.50
C ALA A 13 7.11 13.00 -9.78
N LYS A 14 7.65 13.52 -10.86
CA LYS A 14 9.06 13.32 -11.19
C LYS A 14 9.96 13.87 -10.11
N LEU A 15 9.67 15.09 -9.66
CA LEU A 15 10.47 15.70 -8.61
C LEU A 15 10.42 14.89 -7.32
N LEU A 16 9.25 14.37 -6.98
CA LEU A 16 9.10 13.54 -5.79
C LEU A 16 9.82 12.21 -5.92
N LEU A 17 9.83 11.64 -7.13
CA LEU A 17 10.53 10.38 -7.37
C LEU A 17 12.04 10.51 -7.29
N ASP A 18 12.56 11.74 -7.43
CA ASP A 18 13.99 11.99 -7.33
C ASP A 18 14.44 12.25 -5.92
N ARG A 19 13.53 12.22 -4.96
CA ARG A 19 13.89 12.53 -3.59
C ARG A 19 14.72 11.43 -2.96
N GLU A 20 15.46 11.85 -1.93
CA GLU A 20 16.32 10.94 -1.19
C GLU A 20 15.54 9.77 -0.61
N GLU A 21 14.32 10.03 -0.14
CA GLU A 21 13.48 8.98 0.46
C GLU A 21 13.17 7.87 -0.53
N VAL A 22 12.97 8.23 -1.80
CA VAL A 22 12.68 7.21 -2.83
C VAL A 22 13.91 6.32 -3.05
N LYS A 23 15.07 6.93 -3.08
CA LYS A 23 16.31 6.18 -3.24
C LYS A 23 16.53 5.23 -2.08
N LEU A 24 16.30 5.73 -0.87
CA LEU A 24 16.42 4.91 0.32
C LEU A 24 15.39 3.77 0.31
N LEU A 25 14.19 4.06 -0.14
CA LEU A 25 13.15 3.04 -0.23
C LEU A 25 13.59 1.91 -1.15
N LYS A 26 14.15 2.25 -2.30
CA LYS A 26 14.61 1.25 -3.25
C LYS A 26 15.75 0.42 -2.67
N GLU A 27 16.64 1.06 -1.91
CA GLU A 27 17.72 0.34 -1.25
C GLU A 27 17.19 -0.66 -0.23
N VAL A 28 16.20 -0.24 0.56
CA VAL A 28 15.61 -1.12 1.56
C VAL A 28 14.89 -2.27 0.89
N GLU A 29 14.17 -1.98 -0.21
CA GLU A 29 13.51 -3.04 -0.98
C GLU A 29 14.50 -4.11 -1.41
N LYS A 30 15.65 -3.67 -1.91
CA LYS A 30 16.69 -4.60 -2.34
C LYS A 30 17.19 -5.44 -1.19
N LYS A 31 17.42 -4.80 -0.04
CA LYS A 31 17.87 -5.53 1.13
C LYS A 31 16.84 -6.56 1.58
N MET A 32 15.56 -6.20 1.52
CA MET A 32 14.49 -7.13 1.88
C MET A 32 14.44 -8.33 0.95
N GLU A 33 14.61 -8.08 -0.34
CA GLU A 33 14.57 -9.14 -1.34
C GLU A 33 15.71 -10.13 -1.17
N ASN A 34 16.80 -9.70 -0.56
CA ASN A 34 17.96 -10.54 -0.35
C ASN A 34 18.12 -11.04 1.09
N ASP A 35 17.22 -10.65 1.96
CA ASP A 35 17.30 -11.04 3.37
C ASP A 35 16.56 -12.36 3.58
N GLU A 36 17.28 -13.37 4.04
CA GLU A 36 16.73 -14.72 4.18
C GLU A 36 15.57 -14.76 5.17
N GLU A 37 15.69 -13.99 6.24
CA GLU A 37 14.65 -13.99 7.27
C GLU A 37 13.38 -13.35 6.73
N VAL A 38 13.49 -12.24 6.00
CA VAL A 38 12.33 -11.59 5.40
C VAL A 38 11.65 -12.52 4.40
N ILE A 39 12.46 -13.20 3.58
CA ILE A 39 11.93 -14.15 2.61
C ILE A 39 11.18 -15.27 3.31
N ARG A 40 11.77 -15.83 4.37
CA ARG A 40 11.15 -16.91 5.12
C ARG A 40 9.82 -16.46 5.73
N LEU A 41 9.81 -15.29 6.36
CA LEU A 41 8.59 -14.77 6.98
C LEU A 41 7.52 -14.46 5.94
N SER A 42 7.94 -13.97 4.78
CA SER A 42 7.00 -13.71 3.69
C SER A 42 6.34 -14.98 3.18
N MET A 43 7.13 -16.04 3.07
CA MET A 43 6.61 -17.32 2.60
C MET A 43 5.63 -17.92 3.58
N ILE A 44 5.93 -17.79 4.88
CA ILE A 44 5.02 -18.26 5.91
C ILE A 44 3.70 -17.52 5.84
N LYS A 45 3.78 -16.20 5.68
CA LYS A 45 2.57 -15.39 5.57
C LYS A 45 1.75 -15.80 4.35
N SER A 46 2.41 -16.00 3.20
CA SER A 46 1.72 -16.42 1.98
C SER A 46 1.02 -17.76 2.15
N THR A 47 1.67 -18.68 2.84
CA THR A 47 1.09 -19.99 3.10
C THR A 47 -0.19 -19.87 3.89
N TYR A 48 -0.17 -19.05 4.94
CA TYR A 48 -1.36 -18.88 5.76
C TYR A 48 -2.45 -18.08 5.03
N GLU A 49 -2.06 -17.17 4.14
CA GLU A 49 -3.03 -16.48 3.30
C GLU A 49 -3.78 -17.48 2.41
N SER A 50 -3.04 -18.40 1.81
CA SER A 50 -3.64 -19.42 0.96
C SER A 50 -4.56 -20.31 1.76
N GLU A 51 -4.13 -20.71 2.95
CA GLU A 51 -4.96 -21.56 3.82
C GLU A 51 -6.27 -20.86 4.17
N TYR A 52 -6.18 -19.61 4.56
CA TYR A 52 -7.36 -18.86 4.94
C TYR A 52 -8.31 -18.73 3.76
N SER A 53 -7.77 -18.39 2.59
CA SER A 53 -8.58 -18.28 1.38
C SER A 53 -9.28 -19.58 1.04
N SER A 54 -8.57 -20.69 1.18
CA SER A 54 -9.15 -22.02 0.93
C SER A 54 -10.30 -22.30 1.88
N ILE A 55 -10.10 -21.98 3.14
CA ILE A 55 -11.15 -22.24 4.15
C ILE A 55 -12.40 -21.42 3.84
N LEU A 56 -12.21 -20.19 3.40
CA LEU A 56 -13.36 -19.34 3.07
C LEU A 56 -14.16 -19.84 1.88
N ASN A 57 -13.59 -20.74 1.07
CA ASN A 57 -14.32 -21.30 -0.05
C ASN A 57 -15.40 -22.29 0.40
N TYR A 58 -15.27 -22.86 1.59
CA TYR A 58 -16.24 -23.85 2.06
C TYR A 58 -16.75 -23.58 3.47
N SER A 59 -16.24 -22.56 4.13
CA SER A 59 -16.65 -22.23 5.49
C SER A 59 -16.96 -20.75 5.61
N SER A 60 -17.81 -20.44 6.55
CA SER A 60 -18.14 -19.05 6.85
C SER A 60 -16.98 -18.35 7.53
N PRO A 61 -16.80 -17.05 7.31
CA PRO A 61 -15.78 -16.32 8.05
C PRO A 61 -15.93 -16.38 9.55
N SER A 62 -17.12 -16.65 10.05
CA SER A 62 -17.36 -16.75 11.48
C SER A 62 -17.14 -18.16 12.02
N SER A 63 -16.81 -19.13 11.18
CA SER A 63 -16.55 -20.50 11.63
C SER A 63 -15.29 -20.55 12.49
N SER A 64 -15.19 -21.56 13.35
CA SER A 64 -14.02 -21.69 14.19
C SER A 64 -12.77 -21.99 13.35
N GLU A 65 -12.94 -22.72 12.25
CA GLU A 65 -11.84 -22.98 11.33
C GLU A 65 -11.27 -21.70 10.72
N ALA A 66 -12.19 -20.85 10.23
CA ALA A 66 -11.76 -19.60 9.61
C ALA A 66 -11.12 -18.67 10.63
N LYS A 67 -11.66 -18.62 11.83
CA LYS A 67 -11.09 -17.78 12.88
C LYS A 67 -9.70 -18.24 13.27
N ALA A 68 -9.51 -19.55 13.38
CA ALA A 68 -8.19 -20.09 13.71
C ALA A 68 -7.17 -19.79 12.62
N ALA A 69 -7.59 -19.96 11.35
CA ALA A 69 -6.72 -19.65 10.23
C ALA A 69 -6.36 -18.17 10.17
N LEU A 70 -7.34 -17.33 10.44
CA LEU A 70 -7.10 -15.88 10.44
C LEU A 70 -6.14 -15.49 11.54
N LYS A 71 -6.23 -16.13 12.69
CA LYS A 71 -5.31 -15.86 13.79
C LYS A 71 -3.88 -16.18 13.39
N LYS A 72 -3.68 -17.34 12.76
CA LYS A 72 -2.35 -17.72 12.29
C LYS A 72 -1.80 -16.73 11.28
N LEU A 73 -2.66 -16.32 10.36
CA LEU A 73 -2.28 -15.35 9.34
C LEU A 73 -1.88 -14.03 9.99
N TYR A 74 -2.65 -13.60 10.95
CA TYR A 74 -2.39 -12.34 11.63
C TYR A 74 -1.06 -12.40 12.38
N GLU A 75 -0.77 -13.51 13.04
CA GLU A 75 0.49 -13.67 13.75
C GLU A 75 1.67 -13.67 12.78
N ALA A 76 1.51 -14.34 11.63
CA ALA A 76 2.55 -14.35 10.61
C ALA A 76 2.79 -12.95 10.08
N LYS A 77 1.72 -12.20 9.88
CA LYS A 77 1.83 -10.83 9.41
C LYS A 77 2.56 -9.96 10.43
N LEU A 78 2.24 -10.12 11.70
CA LEU A 78 2.91 -9.36 12.75
C LEU A 78 4.40 -9.67 12.80
N ASN A 79 4.75 -10.94 12.67
CA ASN A 79 6.15 -11.34 12.70
C ASN A 79 6.92 -10.70 11.55
N LEU A 80 6.32 -10.69 10.38
CA LEU A 80 6.94 -10.06 9.21
C LEU A 80 7.07 -8.56 9.42
N ASP A 81 5.98 -7.92 9.85
CA ASP A 81 5.96 -6.47 10.03
C ASP A 81 6.92 -6.00 11.13
N ASN A 82 7.26 -6.87 12.07
CA ASN A 82 8.18 -6.51 13.13
C ASN A 82 9.64 -6.66 12.76
N HIS A 83 9.93 -7.20 11.59
CA HIS A 83 11.32 -7.28 11.13
C HIS A 83 11.84 -5.86 10.90
N PRO A 84 13.07 -5.57 11.34
CA PRO A 84 13.61 -4.21 11.22
C PRO A 84 13.60 -3.64 9.81
N LEU A 85 13.95 -4.45 8.82
CA LEU A 85 13.94 -3.98 7.44
C LEU A 85 12.53 -3.67 6.96
N VAL A 86 11.56 -4.50 7.37
CA VAL A 86 10.18 -4.29 6.97
C VAL A 86 9.62 -3.02 7.61
N LYS A 87 9.97 -2.79 8.88
CA LYS A 87 9.56 -1.55 9.54
C LYS A 87 10.15 -0.33 8.86
N GLN A 88 11.41 -0.42 8.51
CA GLN A 88 12.10 0.67 7.82
C GLN A 88 11.44 0.93 6.45
N TYR A 89 11.10 -0.15 5.75
CA TYR A 89 10.43 -0.03 4.47
C TYR A 89 9.10 0.70 4.59
N TYR A 90 8.27 0.32 5.56
CA TYR A 90 6.97 0.95 5.74
C TYR A 90 7.08 2.41 6.13
N ASP A 91 8.07 2.75 6.96
CA ASP A 91 8.29 4.14 7.33
C ASP A 91 8.65 4.98 6.11
N LEU A 92 9.56 4.47 5.28
CA LEU A 92 9.96 5.17 4.06
C LEU A 92 8.83 5.22 3.05
N PHE A 93 8.08 4.13 2.95
CA PHE A 93 6.96 4.03 2.04
C PHE A 93 5.92 5.11 2.36
N ARG A 94 5.61 5.29 3.63
CA ARG A 94 4.69 6.33 4.03
C ARG A 94 5.23 7.72 3.71
N LYS A 95 6.50 7.95 3.99
CA LYS A 95 7.12 9.25 3.72
C LYS A 95 7.10 9.59 2.24
N VAL A 96 7.23 8.58 1.38
CA VAL A 96 7.19 8.79 -0.06
C VAL A 96 5.76 8.99 -0.54
N ASN A 97 4.84 8.19 -0.03
CA ASN A 97 3.48 8.18 -0.55
C ASN A 97 2.57 9.27 0.00
N GLU A 98 2.82 9.73 1.22
CA GLU A 98 1.99 10.77 1.79
C GLU A 98 1.96 12.04 0.94
N PRO A 99 3.11 12.57 0.53
CA PRO A 99 3.07 13.77 -0.32
C PRO A 99 2.38 13.52 -1.65
N LEU A 100 2.58 12.35 -2.24
CA LEU A 100 1.93 12.01 -3.51
C LEU A 100 0.42 11.91 -3.34
N HIS A 101 -0.01 11.24 -2.30
CA HIS A 101 -1.44 11.11 -2.00
C HIS A 101 -2.08 12.46 -1.77
N TYR A 102 -1.43 13.29 -0.99
CA TYR A 102 -1.94 14.61 -0.69
C TYR A 102 -2.07 15.43 -1.98
N LEU A 103 -1.06 15.36 -2.82
CA LEU A 103 -1.05 16.08 -4.08
C LEU A 103 -2.16 15.60 -5.00
N GLU A 104 -2.28 14.28 -5.15
CA GLU A 104 -3.33 13.70 -5.98
C GLU A 104 -4.71 14.11 -5.51
N PHE A 105 -4.92 14.01 -4.21
CA PHE A 105 -6.22 14.34 -3.65
C PHE A 105 -6.58 15.80 -3.92
N ASN A 106 -5.63 16.70 -3.68
CA ASN A 106 -5.90 18.11 -3.87
C ASN A 106 -6.12 18.49 -5.33
N LEU A 107 -5.34 17.90 -6.23
CA LEU A 107 -5.49 18.21 -7.64
C LEU A 107 -6.77 17.64 -8.19
N LEU A 108 -7.10 16.42 -7.81
CA LEU A 108 -8.35 15.80 -8.27
C LEU A 108 -9.56 16.51 -7.72
N HIS A 109 -9.47 16.90 -6.45
CA HIS A 109 -10.57 17.64 -5.83
C HIS A 109 -10.81 18.96 -6.54
N LYS A 110 -9.73 19.68 -6.83
CA LYS A 110 -9.83 20.92 -7.56
C LYS A 110 -10.42 20.73 -8.93
N PHE A 111 -9.97 19.69 -9.60
CA PHE A 111 -10.42 19.39 -10.94
C PHE A 111 -11.91 19.08 -10.96
N THR A 112 -12.36 18.21 -10.06
CA THR A 112 -13.77 17.87 -10.00
C THR A 112 -14.62 19.04 -9.57
N THR A 113 -14.16 19.84 -8.65
CA THR A 113 -14.91 20.99 -8.20
C THR A 113 -15.11 21.98 -9.34
N SER A 114 -14.06 22.24 -10.10
CA SER A 114 -14.17 23.19 -11.17
C SER A 114 -14.97 22.65 -12.35
N LYS A 115 -14.95 21.35 -12.57
CA LYS A 115 -15.63 20.74 -13.70
C LYS A 115 -17.03 20.22 -13.37
N TYR A 116 -17.20 19.65 -12.20
CA TYR A 116 -18.45 19.01 -11.81
C TYR A 116 -19.02 19.55 -10.51
N GLY A 117 -18.58 20.74 -10.14
CA GLY A 117 -18.97 21.28 -8.86
C GLY A 117 -20.45 21.37 -8.66
N THR A 118 -21.17 21.75 -9.69
CA THR A 118 -22.62 21.88 -9.57
C THR A 118 -23.30 20.53 -9.59
N CYS A 119 -22.73 19.57 -10.25
CA CYS A 119 -23.34 18.27 -10.35
C CYS A 119 -23.46 17.58 -9.01
N SER A 120 -22.45 17.71 -8.20
CA SER A 120 -22.50 17.02 -6.92
C SER A 120 -23.54 17.58 -6.00
N ASN A 121 -23.94 18.81 -6.23
CA ASN A 121 -24.99 19.41 -5.39
C ASN A 121 -26.37 18.95 -5.78
N ASP A 122 -26.51 18.55 -7.02
CA ASP A 122 -27.83 18.22 -7.52
C ASP A 122 -28.34 16.91 -7.02
N GLU A 123 -27.48 16.12 -6.47
CA GLU A 123 -27.92 14.82 -5.99
C GLU A 123 -28.76 14.88 -4.77
N ASP A 124 -28.75 15.97 -4.12
CA ASP A 124 -29.58 16.13 -2.94
C ASP A 124 -31.02 16.37 -3.27
#